data_0371a2763c3ec9355aee9b646ca53baa
#
_entry.id   0371a2763c3ec9355aee9b646ca53baa
#
_cell.length_a   1.000
_cell.length_b   1.000
_cell.length_c   1.000
_cell.angle_alpha   90.00
_cell.angle_beta   90.00
_cell.angle_gamma   90.00
#
_symmetry.space_group_name_H-M   'P 1'
#
loop_
_entity.id
_entity.type
_entity.pdbx_description
1 polymer ?
#
loop_
_entity_poly.entity_id
_entity_poly.type
_entity_poly.pdbx_seq_one_letter_code
_entity_poly.pdbx_strand_id
1 'polypeptide(L)'
;MKTEMTRRSSLAAMAALTAAPLVATAATTRKGSDSMPPVTIYHLEGRRSERIVWLMEELGLPYELRFKRGDLKGSMASIRAINPIVPMAPTVQYGDQILVESGAIIELILDRHGAGKLKPALDSADLPHYLIWMHFAEGSLAARLFSDYRAWMAKPPEVRSPMVDSEAVVQFAESFLADHPWFGGAEFSGADIMMLFPLNVATALNLVDEKQFPNVAAWKAKIEERPALKRTREKALPDGLIGSLPRLPRHAPSGPRASLPGS
;
A
#
# COMPACT_ATOMS: atom_id res chain seq x y z
N MET A 1 45.15 -42.85 53.44
CA MET A 1 46.57 -42.63 52.98
C MET A 1 46.43 -41.66 51.84
N LYS A 2 46.58 -40.34 52.06
CA LYS A 2 47.81 -39.54 51.92
C LYS A 2 48.45 -39.86 50.54
N THR A 3 48.60 -38.96 49.55
CA THR A 3 49.40 -37.75 49.56
C THR A 3 49.10 -36.98 48.29
N GLU A 4 48.68 -35.69 48.30
CA GLU A 4 49.51 -34.50 47.99
C GLU A 4 50.09 -34.44 46.55
N MET A 5 49.56 -33.56 45.77
CA MET A 5 50.03 -32.22 45.42
C MET A 5 51.39 -32.12 44.73
N THR A 6 51.47 -31.63 43.56
CA THR A 6 52.38 -30.51 43.24
C THR A 6 51.99 -29.73 41.97
N ARG A 7 52.08 -28.43 42.17
CA ARG A 7 52.00 -27.36 41.19
C ARG A 7 53.24 -27.22 40.33
N ARG A 8 53.11 -26.49 39.25
CA ARG A 8 54.10 -25.79 38.39
C ARG A 8 54.37 -26.54 37.09
N SER A 9 54.31 -25.95 35.90
CA SER A 9 54.88 -24.67 35.52
C SER A 9 54.25 -24.22 34.21
N SER A 10 54.12 -22.92 34.09
CA SER A 10 53.81 -22.11 32.93
C SER A 10 54.77 -22.37 31.78
N LEU A 11 54.23 -22.42 30.56
CA LEU A 11 54.98 -22.02 29.36
C LEU A 11 54.01 -21.35 28.37
N ALA A 12 54.23 -20.08 28.17
CA ALA A 12 53.57 -19.24 27.23
C ALA A 12 53.91 -19.68 25.80
N ALA A 13 52.88 -20.03 25.02
CA ALA A 13 53.02 -20.10 23.60
C ALA A 13 52.45 -18.83 23.00
N MET A 14 53.34 -17.94 22.55
CA MET A 14 53.00 -16.78 21.72
C MET A 14 52.53 -17.31 20.35
N ALA A 15 51.22 -17.25 20.09
CA ALA A 15 50.69 -17.41 18.77
C ALA A 15 50.88 -16.12 17.98
N ALA A 16 51.74 -16.15 16.97
CA ALA A 16 51.90 -15.09 16.02
C ALA A 16 50.59 -14.93 15.20
N LEU A 17 49.87 -13.85 15.44
CA LEU A 17 48.78 -13.43 14.55
C LEU A 17 49.40 -12.93 13.24
N THR A 18 49.32 -13.72 12.20
CA THR A 18 49.52 -13.24 10.83
C THR A 18 48.31 -12.43 10.44
N ALA A 19 48.46 -11.13 10.36
CA ALA A 19 47.47 -10.23 9.78
C ALA A 19 47.33 -10.54 8.31
N ALA A 20 46.19 -11.17 7.93
CA ALA A 20 45.80 -11.24 6.56
C ALA A 20 45.40 -9.83 6.08
N PRO A 21 45.80 -9.39 4.87
CA PRO A 21 45.39 -8.10 4.37
C PRO A 21 43.86 -8.09 4.13
N LEU A 22 43.15 -7.16 4.80
CA LEU A 22 41.79 -6.82 4.47
C LEU A 22 41.78 -6.34 3.00
N VAL A 23 41.31 -7.18 2.09
CA VAL A 23 40.95 -6.74 0.78
C VAL A 23 39.73 -5.86 0.95
N ALA A 24 39.92 -4.56 0.97
CA ALA A 24 38.87 -3.58 0.87
C ALA A 24 38.23 -3.78 -0.53
N THR A 25 37.12 -4.52 -0.55
CA THR A 25 36.23 -4.53 -1.72
C THR A 25 35.74 -3.10 -1.86
N ALA A 26 36.31 -2.40 -2.84
CA ALA A 26 35.81 -1.10 -3.26
C ALA A 26 34.33 -1.31 -3.63
N ALA A 27 33.43 -0.81 -2.79
CA ALA A 27 32.05 -0.66 -3.15
C ALA A 27 32.04 0.25 -4.37
N THR A 28 31.82 -0.35 -5.53
CA THR A 28 31.59 0.37 -6.77
C THR A 28 30.29 1.16 -6.55
N THR A 29 30.41 2.40 -6.11
CA THR A 29 29.33 3.36 -6.14
C THR A 29 28.92 3.45 -7.61
N ARG A 30 27.87 2.71 -8.00
CA ARG A 30 27.16 2.98 -9.23
C ARG A 30 26.68 4.42 -9.11
N LYS A 31 27.35 5.31 -9.79
CA LYS A 31 26.89 6.66 -10.07
C LYS A 31 25.62 6.46 -10.93
N GLY A 32 24.47 6.35 -10.27
CA GLY A 32 23.19 6.34 -10.94
C GLY A 32 23.09 7.63 -11.72
N SER A 33 22.70 7.57 -12.97
CA SER A 33 22.31 8.76 -13.72
C SER A 33 21.25 9.47 -12.87
N ASP A 34 21.39 10.78 -12.64
CA ASP A 34 20.42 11.62 -11.91
C ASP A 34 19.04 11.66 -12.60
N SER A 35 18.87 11.00 -13.72
CA SER A 35 17.63 10.91 -14.47
C SER A 35 16.83 9.68 -14.04
N MET A 36 15.52 9.88 -13.85
CA MET A 36 14.58 8.80 -13.61
C MET A 36 14.62 7.78 -14.76
N PRO A 37 14.73 6.45 -14.47
CA PRO A 37 14.67 5.45 -15.53
C PRO A 37 13.28 5.43 -16.19
N PRO A 38 13.15 4.88 -17.40
CA PRO A 38 11.86 4.71 -18.05
C PRO A 38 10.89 3.94 -17.16
N VAL A 39 9.66 4.45 -17.02
CA VAL A 39 8.60 3.83 -16.25
C VAL A 39 7.44 3.45 -17.16
N THR A 40 7.07 2.17 -17.16
CA THR A 40 5.88 1.67 -17.83
C THR A 40 4.92 1.07 -16.81
N ILE A 41 3.71 1.58 -16.72
CA ILE A 41 2.65 1.10 -15.84
C ILE A 41 1.75 0.17 -16.65
N TYR A 42 1.74 -1.12 -16.32
CA TYR A 42 0.78 -2.07 -16.85
C TYR A 42 -0.51 -1.99 -16.03
N HIS A 43 -1.51 -1.37 -16.65
CA HIS A 43 -2.70 -0.92 -15.96
C HIS A 43 -3.86 -1.90 -16.15
N LEU A 44 -4.70 -1.97 -15.14
CA LEU A 44 -5.97 -2.68 -15.14
C LEU A 44 -7.04 -1.73 -14.61
N GLU A 45 -7.97 -1.33 -15.46
CA GLU A 45 -9.00 -0.34 -15.17
C GLU A 45 -9.81 -0.69 -13.90
N GLY A 46 -10.03 0.29 -13.05
CA GLY A 46 -10.74 0.13 -11.79
C GLY A 46 -9.98 -0.72 -10.76
N ARG A 47 -8.66 -0.80 -10.86
CA ARG A 47 -7.82 -1.56 -9.95
C ARG A 47 -6.68 -0.68 -9.38
N ARG A 48 -5.93 -1.25 -8.46
CA ARG A 48 -4.88 -0.59 -7.67
C ARG A 48 -3.77 0.08 -8.48
N SER A 49 -3.63 -0.24 -9.75
CA SER A 49 -2.69 0.43 -10.66
C SER A 49 -3.02 1.91 -10.91
N GLU A 50 -4.25 2.35 -10.68
CA GLU A 50 -4.63 3.77 -10.70
C GLU A 50 -3.82 4.59 -9.70
N ARG A 51 -3.44 4.02 -8.55
CA ARG A 51 -2.61 4.66 -7.54
C ARG A 51 -1.28 5.13 -8.12
N ILE A 52 -0.68 4.32 -8.99
CA ILE A 52 0.64 4.65 -9.56
C ILE A 52 0.48 5.71 -10.65
N VAL A 53 -0.56 5.62 -11.47
CA VAL A 53 -0.88 6.67 -12.44
C VAL A 53 -1.10 8.00 -11.71
N TRP A 54 -1.89 7.99 -10.64
CA TRP A 54 -2.17 9.18 -9.84
C TRP A 54 -0.91 9.76 -9.20
N LEU A 55 -0.05 8.93 -8.61
CA LEU A 55 1.23 9.37 -8.08
C LEU A 55 2.08 10.10 -9.14
N MET A 56 2.20 9.51 -10.34
CA MET A 56 2.97 10.11 -11.43
C MET A 56 2.38 11.46 -11.88
N GLU A 57 1.04 11.56 -11.93
CA GLU A 57 0.34 12.81 -12.25
C GLU A 57 0.49 13.89 -11.16
N GLU A 58 0.55 13.50 -9.88
CA GLU A 58 0.80 14.43 -8.76
C GLU A 58 2.22 14.99 -8.81
N LEU A 59 3.19 14.15 -9.14
CA LEU A 59 4.60 14.54 -9.21
C LEU A 59 4.98 15.20 -10.54
N GLY A 60 4.13 15.08 -11.57
CA GLY A 60 4.45 15.53 -12.92
C GLY A 60 5.57 14.72 -13.57
N LEU A 61 5.72 13.44 -13.21
CA LEU A 61 6.77 12.56 -13.71
C LEU A 61 6.34 11.85 -15.00
N PRO A 62 7.27 11.60 -15.93
CA PRO A 62 6.98 10.91 -17.18
C PRO A 62 6.75 9.41 -16.96
N TYR A 63 5.81 8.84 -17.67
CA TYR A 63 5.52 7.40 -17.67
C TYR A 63 4.83 6.98 -18.97
N GLU A 64 4.91 5.70 -19.30
CA GLU A 64 4.08 5.03 -20.30
C GLU A 64 2.94 4.26 -19.62
N LEU A 65 1.72 4.38 -20.12
CA LEU A 65 0.57 3.64 -19.63
C LEU A 65 0.16 2.57 -20.63
N ARG A 66 0.23 1.30 -20.24
CA ARG A 66 -0.11 0.15 -21.09
C ARG A 66 -1.32 -0.58 -20.56
N PHE A 67 -2.41 -0.56 -21.34
CA PHE A 67 -3.61 -1.35 -21.10
C PHE A 67 -4.45 -1.43 -22.37
N LYS A 68 -5.44 -2.30 -22.38
CA LYS A 68 -6.46 -2.37 -23.43
C LYS A 68 -7.74 -1.78 -22.88
N ARG A 69 -8.10 -0.59 -23.36
CA ARG A 69 -9.30 0.13 -22.94
C ARG A 69 -10.54 -0.75 -23.07
N GLY A 70 -11.32 -0.89 -22.00
CA GLY A 70 -12.53 -1.70 -21.96
C GLY A 70 -12.31 -3.22 -22.00
N ASP A 71 -11.06 -3.69 -22.04
CA ASP A 71 -10.71 -5.11 -22.12
C ASP A 71 -9.81 -5.53 -20.94
N LEU A 72 -10.43 -5.88 -19.82
CA LEU A 72 -9.70 -6.35 -18.64
C LEU A 72 -8.91 -7.64 -18.89
N LYS A 73 -9.42 -8.55 -19.76
CA LYS A 73 -8.72 -9.80 -20.09
C LYS A 73 -7.46 -9.52 -20.90
N GLY A 74 -7.54 -8.66 -21.89
CA GLY A 74 -6.42 -8.26 -22.71
C GLY A 74 -5.37 -7.47 -21.92
N SER A 75 -5.80 -6.59 -21.00
CA SER A 75 -4.92 -5.88 -20.08
C SER A 75 -4.22 -6.84 -19.13
N MET A 76 -4.94 -7.81 -18.56
CA MET A 76 -4.37 -8.85 -17.70
C MET A 76 -3.42 -9.77 -18.46
N ALA A 77 -3.68 -10.08 -19.73
CA ALA A 77 -2.76 -10.85 -20.56
C ALA A 77 -1.42 -10.12 -20.75
N SER A 78 -1.44 -8.80 -20.90
CA SER A 78 -0.22 -7.98 -21.00
C SER A 78 0.56 -7.98 -19.68
N ILE A 79 -0.13 -7.93 -18.52
CA ILE A 79 0.50 -8.07 -17.20
C ILE A 79 1.15 -9.43 -17.06
N ARG A 80 0.43 -10.51 -17.42
CA ARG A 80 0.92 -11.89 -17.31
C ARG A 80 2.14 -12.16 -18.21
N ALA A 81 2.24 -11.47 -19.33
CA ALA A 81 3.37 -11.64 -20.23
C ALA A 81 4.70 -11.20 -19.60
N ILE A 82 4.68 -10.20 -18.72
CA ILE A 82 5.90 -9.70 -18.05
C ILE A 82 6.04 -10.14 -16.60
N ASN A 83 4.95 -10.55 -15.97
CA ASN A 83 4.91 -11.06 -14.59
C ASN A 83 4.07 -12.34 -14.55
N PRO A 84 4.60 -13.48 -15.05
CA PRO A 84 3.82 -14.70 -15.20
C PRO A 84 3.55 -15.41 -13.87
N ILE A 85 4.37 -15.20 -12.84
CA ILE A 85 4.26 -15.89 -11.55
C ILE A 85 3.19 -15.24 -10.68
N VAL A 86 3.20 -13.91 -10.59
CA VAL A 86 2.26 -13.14 -9.77
C VAL A 86 1.64 -12.02 -10.62
N PRO A 87 0.77 -12.37 -11.61
CA PRO A 87 0.15 -11.38 -12.47
C PRO A 87 -0.89 -10.58 -11.70
N MET A 88 -0.53 -9.38 -11.30
CA MET A 88 -1.36 -8.49 -10.49
C MET A 88 -1.22 -7.02 -10.90
N ALA A 89 -2.20 -6.22 -10.55
CA ALA A 89 -2.16 -4.76 -10.73
C ALA A 89 -2.01 -4.07 -9.35
N PRO A 90 -1.01 -3.16 -9.19
CA PRO A 90 -0.08 -2.71 -10.22
C PRO A 90 1.03 -3.71 -10.55
N THR A 91 1.43 -3.74 -11.81
CA THR A 91 2.73 -4.23 -12.27
C THR A 91 3.39 -3.07 -13.02
N VAL A 92 4.60 -2.71 -12.62
CA VAL A 92 5.33 -1.55 -13.15
C VAL A 92 6.71 -2.00 -13.60
N GLN A 93 7.06 -1.68 -14.82
CA GLN A 93 8.44 -1.77 -15.27
C GLN A 93 9.15 -0.45 -14.94
N TYR A 94 10.22 -0.53 -14.15
CA TYR A 94 11.03 0.59 -13.71
C TYR A 94 12.49 0.33 -14.19
N GLY A 95 12.85 0.88 -15.32
CA GLY A 95 14.06 0.47 -16.02
C GLY A 95 14.01 -1.03 -16.36
N ASP A 96 14.97 -1.79 -15.85
CA ASP A 96 15.06 -3.25 -16.08
C ASP A 96 14.33 -4.07 -14.99
N GLN A 97 13.72 -3.43 -14.01
CA GLN A 97 13.06 -4.10 -12.88
C GLN A 97 11.55 -4.15 -13.07
N ILE A 98 10.94 -5.28 -12.71
CA ILE A 98 9.50 -5.42 -12.60
C ILE A 98 9.12 -5.29 -11.13
N LEU A 99 8.30 -4.30 -10.84
CA LEU A 99 7.83 -3.97 -9.50
C LEU A 99 6.35 -4.33 -9.36
N VAL A 100 6.00 -4.81 -8.18
CA VAL A 100 4.63 -5.05 -7.72
C VAL A 100 4.48 -4.40 -6.34
N GLU A 101 3.29 -4.47 -5.75
CA GLU A 101 2.93 -3.82 -4.50
C GLU A 101 2.87 -2.30 -4.60
N SER A 102 1.64 -1.76 -4.63
CA SER A 102 1.44 -0.32 -4.82
C SER A 102 2.13 0.54 -3.74
N GLY A 103 2.12 0.10 -2.48
CA GLY A 103 2.81 0.81 -1.39
C GLY A 103 4.31 0.89 -1.61
N ALA A 104 4.96 -0.24 -1.96
CA ALA A 104 6.39 -0.29 -2.23
C ALA A 104 6.79 0.56 -3.45
N ILE A 105 5.96 0.55 -4.50
CA ILE A 105 6.19 1.37 -5.70
C ILE A 105 6.08 2.86 -5.36
N ILE A 106 5.06 3.26 -4.59
CA ILE A 106 4.86 4.64 -4.13
C ILE A 106 6.07 5.09 -3.31
N GLU A 107 6.46 4.31 -2.29
CA GLU A 107 7.63 4.63 -1.44
C GLU A 107 8.90 4.81 -2.28
N LEU A 108 9.19 3.88 -3.19
CA LEU A 108 10.37 3.94 -4.05
C LEU A 108 10.39 5.22 -4.90
N ILE A 109 9.25 5.56 -5.52
CA ILE A 109 9.15 6.74 -6.40
C ILE A 109 9.26 8.02 -5.56
N LEU A 110 8.63 8.08 -4.39
CA LEU A 110 8.72 9.23 -3.50
C LEU A 110 10.14 9.45 -2.99
N ASP A 111 10.82 8.39 -2.57
CA ASP A 111 12.19 8.48 -2.04
C ASP A 111 13.21 8.90 -3.11
N ARG A 112 13.02 8.46 -4.35
CA ARG A 112 13.98 8.73 -5.43
C ARG A 112 13.66 9.97 -6.26
N HIS A 113 12.38 10.29 -6.42
CA HIS A 113 11.90 11.27 -7.40
C HIS A 113 10.87 12.25 -6.83
N GLY A 114 10.43 12.06 -5.61
CA GLY A 114 9.42 12.91 -4.97
C GLY A 114 9.92 14.28 -4.56
N ALA A 115 11.24 14.49 -4.47
CA ALA A 115 11.85 15.75 -4.03
C ALA A 115 11.21 16.30 -2.73
N GLY A 116 10.94 15.42 -1.77
CA GLY A 116 10.31 15.77 -0.49
C GLY A 116 8.79 16.00 -0.54
N LYS A 117 8.15 15.80 -1.69
CA LYS A 117 6.69 15.91 -1.82
C LYS A 117 6.00 14.61 -1.45
N LEU A 118 4.77 14.71 -0.95
CA LEU A 118 3.83 13.60 -0.71
C LEU A 118 4.32 12.56 0.32
N LYS A 119 5.37 12.87 1.06
CA LYS A 119 5.89 12.04 2.16
C LYS A 119 6.46 12.97 3.23
N PRO A 120 6.03 12.81 4.50
CA PRO A 120 6.61 13.57 5.60
C PRO A 120 8.12 13.32 5.73
N ALA A 121 8.86 14.33 6.19
CA ALA A 121 10.28 14.16 6.52
C ALA A 121 10.47 13.14 7.66
N LEU A 122 11.67 12.55 7.76
CA LEU A 122 11.95 11.49 8.75
C LEU A 122 11.80 11.95 10.20
N ASP A 123 11.99 13.22 10.47
CA ASP A 123 11.84 13.87 11.77
C ASP A 123 10.47 14.53 11.98
N SER A 124 9.57 14.43 11.00
CA SER A 124 8.21 14.98 11.11
C SER A 124 7.36 14.22 12.12
N ALA A 125 6.57 14.94 12.90
CA ALA A 125 5.55 14.37 13.78
C ALA A 125 4.46 13.61 13.00
N ASP A 126 4.27 13.90 11.72
CA ASP A 126 3.30 13.24 10.84
C ASP A 126 3.80 11.92 10.24
N LEU A 127 5.09 11.61 10.34
CA LEU A 127 5.64 10.38 9.76
C LEU A 127 4.98 9.10 10.29
N PRO A 128 4.69 8.95 11.60
CA PRO A 128 3.97 7.78 12.10
C PRO A 128 2.59 7.61 11.49
N HIS A 129 1.83 8.69 11.29
CA HIS A 129 0.52 8.67 10.63
C HIS A 129 0.64 8.19 9.20
N TYR A 130 1.56 8.79 8.44
CA TYR A 130 1.84 8.38 7.07
C TYR A 130 2.14 6.88 6.96
N LEU A 131 3.06 6.35 7.79
CA LEU A 131 3.42 4.94 7.76
C LEU A 131 2.25 4.03 8.12
N ILE A 132 1.47 4.38 9.15
CA ILE A 132 0.27 3.61 9.52
C ILE A 132 -0.66 3.49 8.31
N TRP A 133 -1.03 4.59 7.67
CA TRP A 133 -2.02 4.58 6.61
C TRP A 133 -1.49 4.00 5.29
N MET A 134 -0.20 4.12 5.00
CA MET A 134 0.44 3.42 3.88
C MET A 134 0.25 1.90 3.98
N HIS A 135 0.41 1.33 5.19
CA HIS A 135 0.28 -0.11 5.42
C HIS A 135 -1.15 -0.55 5.73
N PHE A 136 -1.92 0.28 6.43
CA PHE A 136 -3.30 -0.03 6.79
C PHE A 136 -4.21 -0.23 5.57
N ALA A 137 -3.98 0.53 4.51
CA ALA A 137 -4.79 0.48 3.28
C ALA A 137 -4.97 -0.94 2.72
N GLU A 138 -3.90 -1.73 2.66
CA GLU A 138 -3.94 -3.10 2.17
C GLU A 138 -3.94 -4.14 3.29
N GLY A 139 -3.07 -3.98 4.29
CA GLY A 139 -2.87 -4.97 5.34
C GLY A 139 -4.07 -5.14 6.26
N SER A 140 -4.83 -4.08 6.49
CA SER A 140 -6.00 -4.10 7.39
C SER A 140 -7.29 -3.81 6.65
N LEU A 141 -7.41 -2.67 5.99
CA LEU A 141 -8.66 -2.20 5.41
C LEU A 141 -9.09 -3.08 4.23
N ALA A 142 -8.31 -3.13 3.15
CA ALA A 142 -8.68 -3.92 1.97
C ALA A 142 -8.78 -5.41 2.28
N ALA A 143 -7.86 -5.96 3.10
CA ALA A 143 -7.89 -7.35 3.51
C ALA A 143 -9.21 -7.71 4.21
N ARG A 144 -9.68 -6.85 5.14
CA ARG A 144 -10.96 -7.05 5.85
C ARG A 144 -12.15 -6.90 4.91
N LEU A 145 -12.19 -5.83 4.12
CA LEU A 145 -13.28 -5.59 3.18
C LEU A 145 -13.50 -6.77 2.22
N PHE A 146 -12.44 -7.29 1.60
CA PHE A 146 -12.57 -8.43 0.68
C PHE A 146 -12.85 -9.75 1.38
N SER A 147 -12.41 -9.94 2.63
CA SER A 147 -12.79 -11.10 3.44
C SER A 147 -14.29 -11.09 3.76
N ASP A 148 -14.78 -9.98 4.28
CA ASP A 148 -16.20 -9.82 4.63
C ASP A 148 -17.07 -9.89 3.36
N TYR A 149 -16.67 -9.25 2.27
CA TYR A 149 -17.38 -9.33 1.00
C TYR A 149 -17.61 -10.77 0.55
N ARG A 150 -16.56 -11.61 0.57
CA ARG A 150 -16.70 -13.02 0.19
C ARG A 150 -17.62 -13.79 1.12
N ALA A 151 -17.50 -13.56 2.43
CA ALA A 151 -18.35 -14.17 3.42
C ALA A 151 -19.82 -13.75 3.24
N TRP A 152 -20.06 -12.46 3.03
CA TRP A 152 -21.42 -11.91 2.89
C TRP A 152 -22.07 -12.20 1.55
N MET A 153 -21.32 -12.40 0.48
CA MET A 153 -21.84 -12.90 -0.79
C MET A 153 -22.39 -14.33 -0.65
N ALA A 154 -21.77 -15.15 0.20
CA ALA A 154 -22.25 -16.50 0.47
C ALA A 154 -23.48 -16.48 1.39
N LYS A 155 -23.42 -15.70 2.49
CA LYS A 155 -24.52 -15.54 3.45
C LYS A 155 -24.41 -14.18 4.15
N PRO A 156 -25.22 -13.19 3.76
CA PRO A 156 -25.24 -11.89 4.42
C PRO A 156 -25.53 -12.02 5.91
N PRO A 157 -24.73 -11.38 6.79
CA PRO A 157 -24.96 -11.45 8.23
C PRO A 157 -26.22 -10.70 8.63
N GLU A 158 -26.90 -11.17 9.69
CA GLU A 158 -28.07 -10.52 10.27
C GLU A 158 -27.69 -9.59 11.43
N VAL A 159 -26.59 -9.89 12.09
CA VAL A 159 -26.06 -9.13 13.22
C VAL A 159 -24.59 -8.79 12.95
N ARG A 160 -24.12 -7.74 13.59
CA ARG A 160 -22.71 -7.31 13.47
C ARG A 160 -21.78 -8.35 14.13
N SER A 161 -20.68 -8.65 13.46
CA SER A 161 -19.68 -9.59 13.95
C SER A 161 -19.11 -9.17 15.32
N PRO A 162 -18.86 -10.11 16.26
CA PRO A 162 -18.11 -9.82 17.48
C PRO A 162 -16.64 -9.47 17.19
N MET A 163 -16.13 -9.86 16.03
CA MET A 163 -14.76 -9.57 15.59
C MET A 163 -14.69 -8.24 14.84
N VAL A 164 -13.47 -7.79 14.59
CA VAL A 164 -13.23 -6.63 13.71
C VAL A 164 -13.85 -6.91 12.34
N ASP A 165 -14.65 -6.00 11.84
CA ASP A 165 -15.38 -6.08 10.58
C ASP A 165 -15.11 -4.85 9.68
N SER A 166 -15.73 -4.81 8.50
CA SER A 166 -15.59 -3.72 7.54
C SER A 166 -15.96 -2.37 8.15
N GLU A 167 -17.01 -2.30 8.98
CA GLU A 167 -17.41 -1.06 9.65
C GLU A 167 -16.33 -0.58 10.62
N ALA A 168 -15.73 -1.47 11.41
CA ALA A 168 -14.70 -1.11 12.38
C ALA A 168 -13.44 -0.54 11.74
N VAL A 169 -12.99 -1.12 10.61
CA VAL A 169 -11.79 -0.61 9.92
C VAL A 169 -12.06 0.72 9.20
N VAL A 170 -13.29 0.95 8.72
CA VAL A 170 -13.68 2.26 8.18
C VAL A 170 -13.88 3.27 9.31
N GLN A 171 -14.44 2.86 10.48
CA GLN A 171 -14.57 3.72 11.65
C GLN A 171 -13.21 4.20 12.18
N PHE A 172 -12.18 3.38 12.09
CA PHE A 172 -10.83 3.81 12.45
C PHE A 172 -10.33 4.96 11.55
N ALA A 173 -10.58 4.87 10.24
CA ALA A 173 -10.28 5.94 9.30
C ALA A 173 -11.14 7.20 9.57
N GLU A 174 -12.43 7.02 9.84
CA GLU A 174 -13.37 8.10 10.19
C GLU A 174 -12.90 8.88 11.41
N SER A 175 -12.53 8.16 12.48
CA SER A 175 -12.08 8.78 13.74
C SER A 175 -10.77 9.55 13.55
N PHE A 176 -9.85 9.06 12.74
CA PHE A 176 -8.60 9.75 12.44
C PHE A 176 -8.84 11.06 11.67
N LEU A 177 -9.72 11.02 10.67
CA LEU A 177 -10.03 12.20 9.84
C LEU A 177 -10.87 13.26 10.56
N ALA A 178 -11.39 12.97 11.77
CA ALA A 178 -12.02 13.99 12.61
C ALA A 178 -11.02 15.09 13.05
N ASP A 179 -9.76 14.68 13.30
CA ASP A 179 -8.73 15.56 13.83
C ASP A 179 -7.64 15.91 12.80
N HIS A 180 -7.62 15.20 11.64
CA HIS A 180 -6.59 15.34 10.62
C HIS A 180 -7.21 15.57 9.24
N PRO A 181 -6.71 16.56 8.46
CA PRO A 181 -7.25 16.84 7.14
C PRO A 181 -6.90 15.79 6.08
N TRP A 182 -5.83 14.99 6.31
CA TRP A 182 -5.28 13.99 5.40
C TRP A 182 -4.75 12.77 6.16
N PHE A 183 -4.65 11.62 5.50
CA PHE A 183 -4.07 10.42 6.11
C PHE A 183 -2.57 10.53 6.41
N GLY A 184 -1.86 11.42 5.74
CA GLY A 184 -0.49 11.76 6.09
C GLY A 184 -0.35 12.75 7.25
N GLY A 185 -1.45 13.19 7.87
CA GLY A 185 -1.47 14.21 8.91
C GLY A 185 -1.90 15.57 8.34
N ALA A 186 -1.04 16.58 8.43
CA ALA A 186 -1.36 17.95 8.00
C ALA A 186 -1.45 18.11 6.48
N GLU A 187 -0.70 17.31 5.72
CA GLU A 187 -0.56 17.46 4.27
C GLU A 187 -1.00 16.19 3.51
N PHE A 188 -1.52 16.41 2.28
CA PHE A 188 -1.80 15.32 1.34
C PHE A 188 -0.52 14.53 1.02
N SER A 189 -0.63 13.20 0.99
CA SER A 189 0.53 12.30 0.87
C SER A 189 0.24 11.02 0.09
N GLY A 190 1.26 10.17 -0.06
CA GLY A 190 1.12 8.81 -0.58
C GLY A 190 0.13 7.95 0.20
N ALA A 191 -0.08 8.23 1.49
CA ALA A 191 -1.07 7.53 2.31
C ALA A 191 -2.50 7.78 1.82
N ASP A 192 -2.82 9.00 1.39
CA ASP A 192 -4.12 9.34 0.80
C ASP A 192 -4.32 8.63 -0.54
N ILE A 193 -3.26 8.54 -1.35
CA ILE A 193 -3.29 7.76 -2.61
C ILE A 193 -3.59 6.28 -2.33
N MET A 194 -3.01 5.72 -1.27
CA MET A 194 -3.26 4.34 -0.88
C MET A 194 -4.68 4.10 -0.36
N MET A 195 -5.22 5.04 0.41
CA MET A 195 -6.50 4.89 1.11
C MET A 195 -7.73 5.06 0.21
N LEU A 196 -7.64 5.81 -0.90
CA LEU A 196 -8.81 6.08 -1.76
C LEU A 196 -9.44 4.80 -2.31
N PHE A 197 -8.64 3.87 -2.82
CA PHE A 197 -9.17 2.64 -3.43
C PHE A 197 -9.99 1.78 -2.45
N PRO A 198 -9.47 1.38 -1.26
CA PRO A 198 -10.26 0.54 -0.36
C PRO A 198 -11.47 1.28 0.22
N LEU A 199 -11.42 2.57 0.49
CA LEU A 199 -12.58 3.33 0.96
C LEU A 199 -13.66 3.44 -0.12
N ASN A 200 -13.30 3.55 -1.41
CA ASN A 200 -14.26 3.48 -2.50
C ASN A 200 -14.85 2.06 -2.63
N VAL A 201 -14.06 1.01 -2.45
CA VAL A 201 -14.55 -0.38 -2.44
C VAL A 201 -15.57 -0.60 -1.33
N ALA A 202 -15.34 -0.07 -0.13
CA ALA A 202 -16.24 -0.23 1.01
C ALA A 202 -17.67 0.23 0.70
N THR A 203 -17.80 1.37 0.04
CA THR A 203 -19.10 1.94 -0.35
C THR A 203 -19.64 1.37 -1.67
N ALA A 204 -18.78 1.16 -2.67
CA ALA A 204 -19.19 0.60 -3.96
C ALA A 204 -19.76 -0.82 -3.85
N LEU A 205 -19.20 -1.64 -2.97
CA LEU A 205 -19.68 -3.00 -2.70
C LEU A 205 -20.80 -3.09 -1.65
N ASN A 206 -21.22 -1.96 -1.09
CA ASN A 206 -22.27 -1.89 -0.06
C ASN A 206 -21.85 -2.55 1.27
N LEU A 207 -20.55 -2.58 1.56
CA LEU A 207 -20.01 -3.15 2.80
C LEU A 207 -20.28 -2.26 4.01
N VAL A 208 -20.36 -0.94 3.79
CA VAL A 208 -20.71 0.05 4.80
C VAL A 208 -21.67 1.10 4.21
N ASP A 209 -22.45 1.74 5.08
CA ASP A 209 -23.25 2.91 4.70
C ASP A 209 -22.37 4.17 4.84
N GLU A 210 -22.09 4.84 3.74
CA GLU A 210 -21.24 6.03 3.68
C GLU A 210 -21.77 7.17 4.57
N LYS A 211 -23.07 7.24 4.81
CA LYS A 211 -23.69 8.25 5.68
C LYS A 211 -23.23 8.19 7.13
N GLN A 212 -22.69 7.05 7.57
CA GLN A 212 -22.14 6.87 8.90
C GLN A 212 -20.72 7.41 9.05
N PHE A 213 -20.08 7.83 7.93
CA PHE A 213 -18.68 8.23 7.87
C PHE A 213 -18.50 9.61 7.23
N PRO A 214 -19.00 10.69 7.86
CA PRO A 214 -19.01 12.02 7.27
C PRO A 214 -17.61 12.61 7.04
N ASN A 215 -16.61 12.28 7.89
CA ASN A 215 -15.23 12.75 7.71
C ASN A 215 -14.56 12.06 6.52
N VAL A 216 -14.79 10.75 6.33
CA VAL A 216 -14.35 10.02 5.14
C VAL A 216 -15.01 10.61 3.89
N ALA A 217 -16.31 10.92 3.93
CA ALA A 217 -17.01 11.53 2.81
C ALA A 217 -16.45 12.93 2.48
N ALA A 218 -16.19 13.76 3.50
CA ALA A 218 -15.58 15.09 3.34
C ALA A 218 -14.15 15.00 2.78
N TRP A 219 -13.34 14.03 3.26
CA TRP A 219 -12.02 13.77 2.74
C TRP A 219 -12.08 13.33 1.26
N LYS A 220 -12.97 12.42 0.89
CA LYS A 220 -13.19 12.01 -0.52
C LYS A 220 -13.54 13.22 -1.40
N ALA A 221 -14.41 14.11 -0.94
CA ALA A 221 -14.76 15.32 -1.67
C ALA A 221 -13.53 16.20 -1.98
N LYS A 222 -12.62 16.37 -1.01
CA LYS A 222 -11.35 17.10 -1.22
C LYS A 222 -10.46 16.38 -2.24
N ILE A 223 -10.40 15.06 -2.19
CA ILE A 223 -9.62 14.21 -3.13
C ILE A 223 -10.14 14.41 -4.57
N GLU A 224 -11.45 14.40 -4.77
CA GLU A 224 -12.08 14.54 -6.09
C GLU A 224 -11.77 15.89 -6.77
N GLU A 225 -11.47 16.93 -6.00
CA GLU A 225 -11.08 18.23 -6.54
C GLU A 225 -9.65 18.29 -7.07
N ARG A 226 -8.82 17.29 -6.77
CA ARG A 226 -7.40 17.31 -7.16
C ARG A 226 -7.23 17.20 -8.69
N PRO A 227 -6.54 18.16 -9.33
CA PRO A 227 -6.35 18.14 -10.79
C PRO A 227 -5.63 16.90 -11.28
N ALA A 228 -4.68 16.37 -10.49
CA ALA A 228 -3.95 15.16 -10.85
C ALA A 228 -4.84 13.91 -10.84
N LEU A 229 -5.82 13.81 -9.91
CA LEU A 229 -6.78 12.71 -9.92
C LEU A 229 -7.71 12.80 -11.15
N LYS A 230 -8.17 14.02 -11.51
CA LYS A 230 -8.99 14.23 -12.71
C LYS A 230 -8.24 13.75 -13.96
N ARG A 231 -6.97 14.15 -14.15
CA ARG A 231 -6.12 13.66 -15.25
C ARG A 231 -5.90 12.14 -15.20
N THR A 232 -5.72 11.58 -14.00
CA THR A 232 -5.60 10.12 -13.82
C THR A 232 -6.81 9.39 -14.35
N ARG A 233 -8.01 9.85 -14.01
CA ARG A 233 -9.26 9.23 -14.48
C ARG A 233 -9.44 9.34 -15.99
N GLU A 234 -9.14 10.49 -16.58
CA GLU A 234 -9.17 10.66 -18.02
C GLU A 234 -8.27 9.68 -18.75
N LYS A 235 -7.09 9.38 -18.20
CA LYS A 235 -6.10 8.48 -18.80
C LYS A 235 -6.33 7.00 -18.47
N ALA A 236 -6.62 6.70 -17.23
CA ALA A 236 -6.63 5.34 -16.68
C ALA A 236 -8.03 4.75 -16.53
N LEU A 237 -9.08 5.57 -16.58
CA LEU A 237 -10.47 5.14 -16.41
C LEU A 237 -11.42 5.86 -17.34
N PRO A 238 -11.10 5.95 -18.65
CA PRO A 238 -11.83 6.81 -19.59
C PRO A 238 -13.30 6.41 -19.77
N ASP A 239 -13.66 5.15 -19.53
CA ASP A 239 -15.01 4.61 -19.65
C ASP A 239 -15.65 4.28 -18.29
N GLY A 240 -15.04 4.75 -17.18
CA GLY A 240 -15.47 4.44 -15.84
C GLY A 240 -15.12 3.02 -15.39
N LEU A 241 -15.72 2.56 -14.29
CA LEU A 241 -15.43 1.23 -13.72
C LEU A 241 -15.95 0.11 -14.61
N ILE A 242 -15.03 -0.73 -15.09
CA ILE A 242 -15.34 -1.90 -15.92
C ILE A 242 -15.19 -3.16 -15.09
N GLY A 243 -16.17 -4.06 -15.19
CA GLY A 243 -16.14 -5.37 -14.53
C GLY A 243 -16.03 -5.25 -13.01
N SER A 244 -16.81 -4.36 -12.40
CA SER A 244 -16.92 -4.25 -10.95
C SER A 244 -17.50 -5.54 -10.35
N LEU A 245 -17.08 -5.86 -9.13
CA LEU A 245 -17.70 -6.94 -8.36
C LEU A 245 -19.18 -6.61 -8.10
N PRO A 246 -20.07 -7.62 -8.02
CA PRO A 246 -21.45 -7.40 -7.67
C PRO A 246 -21.58 -6.69 -6.33
N ARG A 247 -22.47 -5.69 -6.27
CA ARG A 247 -22.79 -5.00 -5.02
C ARG A 247 -23.58 -5.93 -4.11
N LEU A 248 -23.32 -5.90 -2.80
CA LEU A 248 -24.14 -6.62 -1.84
C LEU A 248 -25.58 -6.09 -1.85
N PRO A 249 -26.58 -6.96 -1.64
CA PRO A 249 -28.02 -6.57 -1.73
C PRO A 249 -28.45 -5.61 -0.63
N ARG A 250 -27.76 -5.58 0.48
CA ARG A 250 -27.97 -4.67 1.62
C ARG A 250 -26.63 -4.34 2.29
N HIS A 251 -26.60 -3.24 3.02
CA HIS A 251 -25.47 -2.94 3.90
C HIS A 251 -25.31 -4.01 4.98
N ALA A 252 -24.08 -4.15 5.46
CA ALA A 252 -23.85 -4.92 6.67
C ALA A 252 -24.63 -4.34 7.85
N PRO A 253 -24.97 -5.14 8.85
CA PRO A 253 -25.53 -4.64 10.10
C PRO A 253 -24.61 -3.61 10.74
N SER A 254 -25.19 -2.53 11.28
CA SER A 254 -24.52 -1.51 12.06
C SER A 254 -24.96 -1.61 13.54
N GLY A 255 -24.32 -0.84 14.41
CA GLY A 255 -24.67 -0.77 15.81
C GLY A 255 -23.81 -1.67 16.72
N PRO A 256 -24.31 -2.12 17.87
CA PRO A 256 -23.52 -2.90 18.80
C PRO A 256 -23.09 -4.25 18.20
N ARG A 257 -21.91 -4.71 18.58
CA ARG A 257 -21.40 -6.01 18.19
C ARG A 257 -22.14 -7.12 18.91
N ALA A 258 -22.27 -8.27 18.29
CA ALA A 258 -22.67 -9.48 18.96
C ALA A 258 -21.66 -9.84 20.05
N SER A 259 -22.12 -10.49 21.14
CA SER A 259 -21.25 -11.03 22.17
C SER A 259 -20.38 -12.15 21.61
N LEU A 260 -19.17 -12.29 22.15
CA LEU A 260 -18.36 -13.47 21.87
C LEU A 260 -19.01 -14.70 22.52
N PRO A 261 -18.93 -15.88 21.88
CA PRO A 261 -19.40 -17.12 22.52
C PRO A 261 -18.66 -17.33 23.85
N GLY A 262 -19.41 -17.44 24.96
CA GLY A 262 -18.85 -17.68 26.28
C GLY A 262 -18.36 -16.44 27.06
N SER A 263 -18.65 -15.21 26.59
CA SER A 263 -18.41 -13.95 27.33
C SER A 263 -19.61 -13.52 28.14
#